data_beb9e3ab703fd2bdc097d728573200ca
#
_entry.id   beb9e3ab703fd2bdc097d728573200ca
#
_cell.length_a   1.000
_cell.length_b   1.000
_cell.length_c   1.000
_cell.angle_alpha   90.00
_cell.angle_beta   90.00
_cell.angle_gamma   90.00
#
_symmetry.space_group_name_H-M   'P 1'
#
loop_
_entity.id
_entity.type
_entity.pdbx_description
1 polymer ?
#
loop_
_entity_poly.entity_id
_entity_poly.type
_entity_poly.pdbx_seq_one_letter_code
_entity_poly.pdbx_strand_id
1 'polypeptide(L)'
;MRSDNGTEFKNSQIEGFLEDEGIKHEFSFPYTPQQNGVVERKNRTLLDMATTMLDEYKTPDRFWAVAINTTCYSINRLYLHRILKKTSYELLNGKKPNVSYFRVFGSKCFILVK
;
A
#
# COMPACT_ATOMS: atom_id res chain seq x y z
N MET A 1 -3.61 11.12 8.08
CA MET A 1 -3.57 9.69 8.42
C MET A 1 -4.41 9.44 9.67
N ARG A 2 -5.19 8.39 9.69
CA ARG A 2 -5.97 8.01 10.87
C ARG A 2 -5.54 6.64 11.36
N SER A 3 -5.36 6.49 12.67
CA SER A 3 -4.99 5.24 13.32
C SER A 3 -5.73 5.07 14.64
N ASP A 4 -5.61 3.91 15.26
CA ASP A 4 -6.04 3.72 16.64
C ASP A 4 -5.03 4.35 17.63
N ASN A 5 -5.28 4.20 18.93
CA ASN A 5 -4.44 4.77 19.98
C ASN A 5 -3.33 3.81 20.46
N GLY A 6 -3.00 2.78 19.69
CA GLY A 6 -1.92 1.87 20.01
C GLY A 6 -0.58 2.58 20.08
N THR A 7 0.34 2.09 20.93
CA THR A 7 1.66 2.71 21.10
C THR A 7 2.51 2.65 19.82
N GLU A 8 2.25 1.72 18.93
CA GLU A 8 2.90 1.62 17.62
C GLU A 8 2.57 2.81 16.73
N PHE A 9 1.44 3.50 16.96
CA PHE A 9 1.01 4.67 16.19
C PHE A 9 1.08 5.97 16.99
N LYS A 10 0.93 5.90 18.32
CA LYS A 10 0.92 7.07 19.20
C LYS A 10 2.25 7.19 19.92
N ASN A 11 3.30 7.56 19.19
CA ASN A 11 4.62 7.77 19.75
C ASN A 11 5.32 8.95 19.05
N SER A 12 6.32 9.54 19.72
CA SER A 12 6.99 10.74 19.25
C SER A 12 7.78 10.53 17.94
N GLN A 13 8.27 9.33 17.68
CA GLN A 13 9.02 9.04 16.44
C GLN A 13 8.11 9.08 15.23
N ILE A 14 6.92 8.48 15.31
CA ILE A 14 5.94 8.49 14.22
C ILE A 14 5.38 9.89 14.04
N GLU A 15 5.06 10.59 15.12
CA GLU A 15 4.57 11.96 15.06
C GLU A 15 5.59 12.88 14.38
N GLY A 16 6.86 12.79 14.76
CA GLY A 16 7.92 13.56 14.11
C GLY A 16 8.08 13.24 12.64
N PHE A 17 8.02 11.96 12.27
CA PHE A 17 8.08 11.54 10.88
C PHE A 17 6.91 12.11 10.05
N LEU A 18 5.69 12.01 10.56
CA LEU A 18 4.50 12.51 9.85
C LEU A 18 4.51 14.03 9.73
N GLU A 19 5.00 14.72 10.76
CA GLU A 19 5.13 16.18 10.74
C GLU A 19 6.14 16.63 9.67
N ASP A 20 7.30 15.95 9.58
CA ASP A 20 8.33 16.21 8.56
C ASP A 20 7.79 15.99 7.14
N GLU A 21 6.93 15.01 6.94
CA GLU A 21 6.30 14.70 5.66
C GLU A 21 5.06 15.56 5.39
N GLY A 22 4.66 16.42 6.32
CA GLY A 22 3.46 17.25 6.19
C GLY A 22 2.16 16.47 6.27
N ILE A 23 2.14 15.35 6.95
CA ILE A 23 0.96 14.48 7.10
C ILE A 23 0.34 14.69 8.47
N LYS A 24 -0.94 15.08 8.49
CA LYS A 24 -1.71 15.17 9.72
C LYS A 24 -2.03 13.78 10.24
N HIS A 25 -1.76 13.55 11.52
CA HIS A 25 -2.10 12.30 12.20
C HIS A 25 -3.34 12.48 13.05
N GLU A 26 -4.39 11.73 12.78
CA GLU A 26 -5.63 11.70 13.54
C GLU A 26 -5.80 10.34 14.20
N PHE A 27 -6.23 10.34 15.47
CA PHE A 27 -6.50 9.11 16.21
C PHE A 27 -8.01 8.85 16.24
N SER A 28 -8.39 7.57 16.09
CA SER A 28 -9.78 7.15 16.28
C SER A 28 -10.15 7.21 17.77
N PHE A 29 -11.44 7.40 18.07
CA PHE A 29 -11.91 7.31 19.44
C PHE A 29 -11.74 5.88 19.98
N PRO A 30 -11.41 5.73 21.28
CA PRO A 30 -11.34 4.40 21.90
C PRO A 30 -12.66 3.63 21.73
N TYR A 31 -12.55 2.31 21.53
CA TYR A 31 -13.70 1.41 21.39
C TYR A 31 -14.66 1.74 20.23
N THR A 32 -14.15 2.39 19.18
CA THR A 32 -14.93 2.70 17.98
C THR A 32 -14.30 2.07 16.73
N PRO A 33 -14.37 0.72 16.55
CA PRO A 33 -13.74 0.05 15.41
C PRO A 33 -14.28 0.53 14.06
N GLN A 34 -15.49 1.08 14.00
CA GLN A 34 -16.08 1.64 12.78
C GLN A 34 -15.23 2.76 12.17
N GLN A 35 -14.47 3.49 12.99
CA GLN A 35 -13.59 4.55 12.51
C GLN A 35 -12.35 4.03 11.78
N ASN A 36 -12.04 2.75 11.95
CA ASN A 36 -10.93 2.08 11.30
C ASN A 36 -11.36 1.20 10.11
N GLY A 37 -12.65 1.24 9.74
CA GLY A 37 -13.19 0.39 8.69
C GLY A 37 -12.52 0.57 7.32
N VAL A 38 -12.05 1.76 6.97
CA VAL A 38 -11.33 2.03 5.73
C VAL A 38 -9.98 1.30 5.75
N VAL A 39 -9.25 1.37 6.86
CA VAL A 39 -7.96 0.70 7.03
C VAL A 39 -8.14 -0.81 6.96
N GLU A 40 -9.14 -1.35 7.65
CA GLU A 40 -9.42 -2.78 7.64
C GLU A 40 -9.73 -3.31 6.24
N ARG A 41 -10.58 -2.60 5.48
CA ARG A 41 -10.88 -2.96 4.09
C ARG A 41 -9.65 -2.91 3.19
N LYS A 42 -8.83 -1.88 3.35
CA LYS A 42 -7.59 -1.74 2.60
C LYS A 42 -6.62 -2.89 2.90
N ASN A 43 -6.45 -3.23 4.17
CA ASN A 43 -5.59 -4.33 4.58
C ASN A 43 -6.08 -5.65 4.00
N ARG A 44 -7.38 -5.91 4.03
CA ARG A 44 -7.96 -7.12 3.43
C ARG A 44 -7.66 -7.21 1.94
N THR A 45 -7.86 -6.12 1.20
CA THR A 45 -7.56 -6.06 -0.22
C THR A 45 -6.09 -6.35 -0.50
N LEU A 46 -5.18 -5.74 0.29
CA LEU A 46 -3.74 -5.97 0.15
C LEU A 46 -3.38 -7.44 0.40
N LEU A 47 -3.93 -8.05 1.45
CA LEU A 47 -3.68 -9.45 1.78
C LEU A 47 -4.18 -10.39 0.68
N ASP A 48 -5.38 -10.16 0.19
CA ASP A 48 -5.97 -10.99 -0.87
C ASP A 48 -5.16 -10.91 -2.17
N MET A 49 -4.75 -9.73 -2.56
CA MET A 49 -3.95 -9.53 -3.77
C MET A 49 -2.55 -10.10 -3.63
N ALA A 50 -1.90 -9.93 -2.48
CA ALA A 50 -0.58 -10.49 -2.22
C ALA A 50 -0.60 -12.02 -2.23
N THR A 51 -1.62 -12.63 -1.63
CA THR A 51 -1.83 -14.07 -1.66
C THR A 51 -1.97 -14.57 -3.09
N THR A 52 -2.77 -13.90 -3.90
CA THR A 52 -2.95 -14.24 -5.32
C THR A 52 -1.64 -14.16 -6.09
N MET A 53 -0.84 -13.11 -5.85
CA MET A 53 0.47 -12.95 -6.49
C MET A 53 1.43 -14.08 -6.15
N LEU A 54 1.46 -14.49 -4.88
CA LEU A 54 2.33 -15.59 -4.45
C LEU A 54 1.90 -16.94 -5.04
N ASP A 55 0.58 -17.17 -5.11
CA ASP A 55 0.05 -18.45 -5.56
C ASP A 55 0.18 -18.67 -7.07
N GLU A 56 0.14 -17.63 -7.87
CA GLU A 56 0.14 -17.74 -9.33
C GLU A 56 1.37 -18.48 -9.88
N TYR A 57 2.55 -18.17 -9.35
CA TYR A 57 3.80 -18.82 -9.74
C TYR A 57 4.41 -19.66 -8.63
N LYS A 58 3.63 -19.99 -7.60
CA LYS A 58 4.06 -20.77 -6.44
C LYS A 58 5.30 -20.19 -5.79
N THR A 59 5.32 -18.87 -5.64
CA THR A 59 6.43 -18.16 -5.02
C THR A 59 6.48 -18.48 -3.52
N PRO A 60 7.67 -18.73 -2.96
CA PRO A 60 7.79 -19.07 -1.54
C PRO A 60 7.26 -17.95 -0.61
N ASP A 61 6.70 -18.35 0.54
CA ASP A 61 6.10 -17.44 1.51
C ASP A 61 7.08 -16.41 2.08
N ARG A 62 8.38 -16.69 2.03
CA ARG A 62 9.41 -15.72 2.46
C ARG A 62 9.37 -14.41 1.69
N PHE A 63 8.73 -14.38 0.52
CA PHE A 63 8.57 -13.17 -0.29
C PHE A 63 7.27 -12.41 0.02
N TRP A 64 6.62 -12.74 1.11
CA TRP A 64 5.36 -12.11 1.52
C TRP A 64 5.44 -10.58 1.59
N ALA A 65 6.48 -10.05 2.26
CA ALA A 65 6.66 -8.60 2.38
C ALA A 65 6.85 -7.93 1.03
N VAL A 66 7.59 -8.58 0.11
CA VAL A 66 7.77 -8.08 -1.26
C VAL A 66 6.44 -8.07 -2.01
N ALA A 67 5.63 -9.12 -1.84
CA ALA A 67 4.30 -9.19 -2.46
C ALA A 67 3.37 -8.08 -1.96
N ILE A 68 3.36 -7.80 -0.67
CA ILE A 68 2.58 -6.70 -0.08
C ILE A 68 3.03 -5.34 -0.64
N ASN A 69 4.33 -5.08 -0.66
CA ASN A 69 4.87 -3.83 -1.20
C ASN A 69 4.55 -3.67 -2.69
N THR A 70 4.66 -4.73 -3.47
CA THR A 70 4.33 -4.73 -4.91
C THR A 70 2.85 -4.47 -5.13
N THR A 71 1.99 -5.04 -4.29
CA THR A 71 0.54 -4.81 -4.34
C THR A 71 0.21 -3.35 -4.08
N CYS A 72 0.78 -2.74 -3.03
CA CYS A 72 0.61 -1.31 -2.75
C CYS A 72 1.06 -0.44 -3.92
N TYR A 73 2.24 -0.72 -4.45
CA TYR A 73 2.81 -0.01 -5.58
C TYR A 73 1.88 -0.06 -6.80
N SER A 74 1.35 -1.24 -7.09
CA SER A 74 0.45 -1.47 -8.23
C SER A 74 -0.90 -0.78 -8.04
N ILE A 75 -1.51 -0.89 -6.87
CA ILE A 75 -2.80 -0.26 -6.58
C ILE A 75 -2.70 1.26 -6.75
N ASN A 76 -1.66 1.87 -6.20
CA ASN A 76 -1.50 3.32 -6.27
C ASN A 76 -1.35 3.84 -7.71
N ARG A 77 -0.90 3.02 -8.64
CA ARG A 77 -0.62 3.39 -10.03
C ARG A 77 -1.64 2.91 -11.05
N LEU A 78 -2.45 1.91 -10.70
CA LEU A 78 -3.38 1.28 -11.63
C LEU A 78 -4.86 1.53 -11.32
N TYR A 79 -5.22 1.65 -10.04
CA TYR A 79 -6.62 1.78 -9.65
C TYR A 79 -7.05 3.24 -9.62
N LEU A 80 -8.12 3.53 -10.36
CA LEU A 80 -8.67 4.88 -10.44
C LEU A 80 -9.60 5.16 -9.25
N HIS A 81 -9.50 6.36 -8.71
CA HIS A 81 -10.47 6.84 -7.75
C HIS A 81 -11.84 6.95 -8.43
N ARG A 82 -12.88 6.45 -7.78
CA ARG A 82 -14.21 6.32 -8.35
C ARG A 82 -14.80 7.64 -8.89
N ILE A 83 -14.62 8.70 -8.12
CA ILE A 83 -15.18 10.03 -8.44
C ILE A 83 -14.19 10.85 -9.28
N LEU A 84 -12.95 10.93 -8.84
CA LEU A 84 -11.93 11.78 -9.46
C LEU A 84 -11.34 11.22 -10.75
N LYS A 85 -11.54 9.92 -11.02
CA LYS A 85 -11.02 9.22 -12.20
C LYS A 85 -9.50 9.31 -12.38
N LYS A 86 -8.77 9.42 -11.27
CA LYS A 86 -7.33 9.48 -11.23
C LYS A 86 -6.78 8.45 -10.25
N THR A 87 -5.57 7.96 -10.49
CA THR A 87 -4.89 7.07 -9.52
C THR A 87 -4.41 7.87 -8.32
N SER A 88 -4.16 7.18 -7.19
CA SER A 88 -3.57 7.82 -6.00
C SER A 88 -2.22 8.45 -6.33
N TYR A 89 -1.42 7.79 -7.17
CA TYR A 89 -0.13 8.32 -7.62
C TYR A 89 -0.30 9.64 -8.36
N GLU A 90 -1.25 9.73 -9.29
CA GLU A 90 -1.51 10.95 -10.06
C GLU A 90 -2.02 12.09 -9.18
N LEU A 91 -2.89 11.78 -8.19
CA LEU A 91 -3.40 12.78 -7.25
C LEU A 91 -2.29 13.37 -6.39
N LEU A 92 -1.32 12.55 -5.98
CA LEU A 92 -0.21 13.01 -5.13
C LEU A 92 0.88 13.73 -5.94
N ASN A 93 1.24 13.23 -7.11
CA ASN A 93 2.40 13.71 -7.89
C ASN A 93 2.03 14.66 -9.04
N GLY A 94 0.75 14.80 -9.36
CA GLY A 94 0.26 15.70 -10.41
C GLY A 94 0.49 15.23 -11.84
N LYS A 95 1.02 14.03 -12.06
CA LYS A 95 1.25 13.46 -13.39
C LYS A 95 0.91 11.97 -13.43
N LYS A 96 0.56 11.48 -14.62
CA LYS A 96 0.24 10.08 -14.81
C LYS A 96 1.46 9.18 -14.60
N PRO A 97 1.31 8.02 -13.94
CA PRO A 97 2.42 7.10 -13.77
C PRO A 97 2.75 6.39 -15.09
N ASN A 98 4.04 6.10 -15.30
CA ASN A 98 4.45 5.22 -16.38
C ASN A 98 4.39 3.77 -15.87
N VAL A 99 3.49 2.97 -16.45
CA VAL A 99 3.29 1.56 -16.07
C VAL A 99 3.74 0.59 -17.17
N SER A 100 4.39 1.10 -18.21
CA SER A 100 4.84 0.27 -19.34
C SER A 100 5.84 -0.83 -18.96
N TYR A 101 6.56 -0.65 -17.85
CA TYR A 101 7.54 -1.62 -17.34
C TYR A 101 6.94 -2.68 -16.42
N PHE A 102 5.65 -2.65 -16.16
CA PHE A 102 4.99 -3.63 -15.29
C PHE A 102 5.09 -5.02 -15.90
N ARG A 103 5.35 -6.01 -15.02
CA ARG A 103 5.39 -7.42 -15.37
C ARG A 103 4.64 -8.20 -14.29
N VAL A 104 4.20 -9.40 -14.62
CA VAL A 104 3.50 -10.26 -13.66
C VAL A 104 4.46 -10.67 -12.55
N PHE A 105 4.03 -10.52 -11.30
CA PHE A 105 4.82 -10.89 -10.13
C PHE A 105 5.15 -12.39 -10.17
N GLY A 106 6.41 -12.72 -9.89
CA GLY A 106 6.87 -14.11 -9.89
C GLY A 106 7.26 -14.65 -11.26
N SER A 107 7.11 -13.88 -12.33
CA SER A 107 7.55 -14.33 -13.67
C SER A 107 9.07 -14.45 -13.74
N LYS A 108 9.54 -15.37 -14.59
CA LYS A 108 10.98 -15.56 -14.81
C LYS A 108 11.60 -14.29 -15.38
N CYS A 109 12.79 -13.96 -14.92
CA CYS A 109 13.60 -12.91 -15.51
C CYS A 109 15.01 -13.41 -15.76
N PHE A 110 15.67 -12.79 -16.74
CA PHE A 110 17.05 -13.09 -17.10
C PHE A 110 17.85 -11.81 -16.97
N ILE A 111 18.98 -11.90 -16.28
CA ILE A 111 19.87 -10.76 -16.07
C ILE A 111 21.12 -10.98 -16.91
N LEU A 112 21.45 -9.98 -17.75
CA LEU A 112 22.69 -10.00 -18.49
C LEU A 112 23.83 -9.61 -17.55
N VAL A 113 24.74 -10.55 -17.34
CA VAL A 113 25.95 -10.31 -16.55
C VAL A 113 27.07 -9.94 -17.53
N LYS A 114 27.65 -8.77 -17.31
CA LYS A 114 28.79 -8.29 -18.10
C LYS A 114 30.10 -8.68 -17.45
#